data_c71908c3b4780fdbe4a5fa127bc2176a
#
_entry.id   c71908c3b4780fdbe4a5fa127bc2176a
#
_cell.length_a   1.000
_cell.length_b   1.000
_cell.length_c   1.000
_cell.angle_alpha   90.00
_cell.angle_beta   90.00
_cell.angle_gamma   90.00
#
_symmetry.space_group_name_H-M   'P 1'
#
loop_
_entity.id
_entity.type
_entity.pdbx_description
1 polymer ?
#
loop_
_entity_poly.entity_id
_entity_poly.type
_entity_poly.pdbx_seq_one_letter_code
_entity_poly.pdbx_strand_id
1 'polypeptide(L)'
;MTQTITDIATRQAIFGTRDRIVDSYMQFSETWLSDMSLRLTASENTTHPFGEELSSLATAFSTANRTTPLIAVTCEPNITNDDSLIIRAQPTINDLIDVMDEFMPYNFLLFSQTQLPQLPDPPHAALFLRTLDVRYLAGSLKFLEACAGPIATQQAAFKKFVDYQLSVNAFSKDYLDHLRHAHNSAYNNTYGHA
;
A
#
# COMPACT_ATOMS: atom_id res chain seq x y z
N MET A 1 -4.58 -17.60 -9.07
CA MET A 1 -5.00 -18.53 -8.00
C MET A 1 -4.28 -18.12 -6.72
N THR A 2 -5.03 -17.71 -5.74
CA THR A 2 -4.53 -17.27 -4.43
C THR A 2 -4.11 -18.47 -3.57
N GLN A 3 -3.16 -18.26 -2.66
CA GLN A 3 -2.64 -19.29 -1.76
C GLN A 3 -2.37 -18.70 -0.38
N THR A 4 -2.99 -19.27 0.66
CA THR A 4 -2.68 -18.92 2.06
C THR A 4 -1.29 -19.42 2.44
N ILE A 5 -0.50 -18.56 3.10
CA ILE A 5 0.85 -18.89 3.59
C ILE A 5 0.76 -19.37 5.03
N THR A 6 1.17 -20.62 5.27
CA THR A 6 1.15 -21.27 6.59
C THR A 6 2.55 -21.56 7.14
N ASP A 7 3.59 -21.57 6.31
CA ASP A 7 4.97 -21.81 6.74
C ASP A 7 5.47 -20.71 7.71
N ILE A 8 5.89 -21.11 8.89
CA ILE A 8 6.25 -20.21 9.99
C ILE A 8 7.40 -19.27 9.62
N ALA A 9 8.46 -19.78 9.01
CA ALA A 9 9.63 -18.98 8.65
C ALA A 9 9.28 -17.93 7.59
N THR A 10 8.47 -18.32 6.61
CA THR A 10 7.94 -17.42 5.57
C THR A 10 7.05 -16.34 6.17
N ARG A 11 6.14 -16.71 7.09
CA ARG A 11 5.27 -15.76 7.79
C ARG A 11 6.09 -14.73 8.59
N GLN A 12 7.09 -15.18 9.35
CA GLN A 12 7.96 -14.27 10.13
C GLN A 12 8.71 -13.28 9.24
N ALA A 13 9.23 -13.72 8.09
CA ALA A 13 9.87 -12.84 7.12
C ALA A 13 8.91 -11.78 6.56
N ILE A 14 7.67 -12.17 6.28
CA ILE A 14 6.62 -11.26 5.78
C ILE A 14 6.23 -10.24 6.85
N PHE A 15 6.06 -10.66 8.11
CA PHE A 15 5.77 -9.73 9.21
C PHE A 15 6.91 -8.74 9.42
N GLY A 16 8.17 -9.20 9.41
CA GLY A 16 9.32 -8.30 9.49
C GLY A 16 9.36 -7.28 8.34
N THR A 17 8.91 -7.64 7.15
CA THR A 17 8.77 -6.71 6.02
C THR A 17 7.61 -5.74 6.24
N ARG A 18 6.43 -6.23 6.64
CA ARG A 18 5.27 -5.38 6.98
C ARG A 18 5.64 -4.32 8.01
N ASP A 19 6.30 -4.72 9.09
CA ASP A 19 6.63 -3.85 10.23
C ASP A 19 7.70 -2.78 9.89
N ARG A 20 8.45 -2.98 8.81
CA ARG A 20 9.34 -1.94 8.26
C ARG A 20 8.61 -0.97 7.33
N ILE A 21 7.58 -1.45 6.61
CA ILE A 21 6.84 -0.68 5.61
C ILE A 21 5.74 0.16 6.26
N VAL A 22 5.05 -0.38 7.26
CA VAL A 22 3.90 0.27 7.92
C VAL A 22 4.30 0.69 9.32
N ASP A 23 4.02 1.93 9.67
CA ASP A 23 4.32 2.50 10.98
C ASP A 23 3.16 2.31 11.99
N SER A 24 3.35 2.82 13.20
CA SER A 24 2.35 2.75 14.28
C SER A 24 1.08 3.58 14.02
N TYR A 25 1.11 4.48 13.05
CA TYR A 25 -0.05 5.26 12.61
C TYR A 25 -0.85 4.58 11.50
N MET A 26 -0.50 3.35 11.14
CA MET A 26 -1.07 2.65 9.99
C MET A 26 -0.88 3.43 8.68
N GLN A 27 0.31 3.99 8.51
CA GLN A 27 0.75 4.68 7.30
C GLN A 27 2.06 4.06 6.82
N PHE A 28 2.50 4.43 5.63
CA PHE A 28 3.82 4.02 5.17
C PHE A 28 4.92 4.72 5.97
N SER A 29 5.90 3.94 6.44
CA SER A 29 7.07 4.42 7.16
C SER A 29 7.86 5.43 6.33
N GLU A 30 8.14 6.59 6.89
CA GLU A 30 8.98 7.62 6.26
C GLU A 30 10.39 7.09 5.95
N THR A 31 10.94 6.28 6.85
CA THR A 31 12.26 5.65 6.64
C THR A 31 12.24 4.76 5.41
N TRP A 32 11.26 3.87 5.28
CA TRP A 32 11.14 3.02 4.11
C TRP A 32 10.94 3.82 2.82
N LEU A 33 10.08 4.84 2.83
CA LEU A 33 9.85 5.71 1.67
C LEU A 33 11.14 6.43 1.24
N SER A 34 11.90 6.94 2.21
CA SER A 34 13.17 7.65 1.97
C SER A 34 14.27 6.70 1.45
N ASP A 35 14.49 5.57 2.14
CA ASP A 35 15.55 4.62 1.79
C ASP A 35 15.37 4.04 0.39
N MET A 36 14.11 3.82 -0.01
CA MET A 36 13.74 3.31 -1.32
C MET A 36 13.50 4.41 -2.37
N SER A 37 13.61 5.69 -2.00
CA SER A 37 13.30 6.85 -2.86
C SER A 37 11.90 6.75 -3.48
N LEU A 38 10.91 6.33 -2.69
CA LEU A 38 9.55 6.12 -3.14
C LEU A 38 8.71 7.39 -2.98
N ARG A 39 7.63 7.44 -3.74
CA ARG A 39 6.57 8.43 -3.62
C ARG A 39 5.33 7.82 -3.02
N LEU A 40 4.55 8.67 -2.38
CA LEU A 40 3.30 8.31 -1.72
C LEU A 40 2.13 9.07 -2.35
N THR A 41 1.01 8.40 -2.52
CA THR A 41 -0.30 9.03 -2.76
C THR A 41 -1.36 8.39 -1.88
N ALA A 42 -2.38 9.15 -1.53
CA ALA A 42 -3.54 8.67 -0.78
C ALA A 42 -4.83 9.07 -1.50
N SER A 43 -5.82 8.21 -1.42
CA SER A 43 -7.17 8.46 -1.97
C SER A 43 -8.22 7.80 -1.11
N GLU A 44 -9.46 8.27 -1.20
CA GLU A 44 -10.58 7.50 -0.70
C GLU A 44 -10.61 6.13 -1.38
N ASN A 45 -10.81 5.10 -0.57
CA ASN A 45 -11.05 3.77 -1.08
C ASN A 45 -12.56 3.61 -1.16
N THR A 46 -13.11 3.67 -2.36
CA THR A 46 -14.51 3.28 -2.54
C THR A 46 -14.67 1.85 -2.05
N THR A 47 -15.66 1.59 -1.23
CA THR A 47 -15.89 0.34 -0.45
C THR A 47 -15.79 -0.95 -1.27
N HIS A 48 -15.81 -0.82 -2.58
CA HIS A 48 -15.56 -1.89 -3.54
C HIS A 48 -14.72 -1.33 -4.69
N PRO A 49 -13.39 -1.46 -4.68
CA PRO A 49 -12.58 -1.14 -5.85
C PRO A 49 -12.92 -2.16 -6.95
N PHE A 50 -13.96 -1.88 -7.73
CA PHE A 50 -14.35 -2.70 -8.87
C PHE A 50 -13.89 -2.07 -10.18
N GLY A 51 -13.55 -2.94 -11.12
CA GLY A 51 -13.34 -2.57 -12.50
C GLY A 51 -12.00 -1.89 -12.76
N GLU A 52 -12.03 -0.60 -13.11
CA GLU A 52 -10.85 0.12 -13.63
C GLU A 52 -9.72 0.27 -12.61
N GLU A 53 -10.03 0.47 -11.33
CA GLU A 53 -9.02 0.63 -10.27
C GLU A 53 -8.25 -0.65 -10.00
N LEU A 54 -8.92 -1.80 -9.88
CA LEU A 54 -8.25 -3.09 -9.73
C LEU A 54 -7.49 -3.48 -10.98
N SER A 55 -8.02 -3.17 -12.15
CA SER A 55 -7.33 -3.38 -13.43
C SER A 55 -6.04 -2.55 -13.50
N SER A 56 -6.10 -1.29 -13.10
CA SER A 56 -4.95 -0.39 -13.05
C SER A 56 -3.90 -0.87 -12.06
N LEU A 57 -4.33 -1.30 -10.87
CA LEU A 57 -3.45 -1.83 -9.82
C LEU A 57 -2.76 -3.14 -10.28
N ALA A 58 -3.53 -4.08 -10.86
CA ALA A 58 -3.00 -5.33 -11.42
C ALA A 58 -1.98 -5.05 -12.54
N THR A 59 -2.29 -4.11 -13.42
CA THR A 59 -1.42 -3.70 -14.51
C THR A 59 -0.14 -3.06 -13.99
N ALA A 60 -0.23 -2.18 -12.99
CA ALA A 60 0.93 -1.52 -12.40
C ALA A 60 1.88 -2.52 -11.74
N PHE A 61 1.38 -3.45 -10.94
CA PHE A 61 2.20 -4.51 -10.35
C PHE A 61 2.78 -5.46 -11.40
N SER A 62 2.00 -5.85 -12.41
CA SER A 62 2.48 -6.70 -13.51
C SER A 62 3.58 -6.03 -14.35
N THR A 63 3.45 -4.72 -14.60
CA THR A 63 4.43 -3.96 -15.40
C THR A 63 5.71 -3.73 -14.60
N ALA A 64 5.59 -3.50 -13.30
CA ALA A 64 6.73 -3.32 -12.43
C ALA A 64 7.53 -4.62 -12.25
N ASN A 65 6.84 -5.79 -12.25
CA ASN A 65 7.49 -7.09 -11.98
C ASN A 65 6.66 -8.26 -12.54
N ARG A 66 6.80 -8.56 -13.83
CA ARG A 66 5.96 -9.52 -14.59
C ARG A 66 5.83 -10.94 -14.01
N THR A 67 6.76 -11.38 -13.17
CA THR A 67 6.81 -12.76 -12.66
C THR A 67 6.75 -12.84 -11.14
N THR A 68 6.66 -11.72 -10.46
CA THR A 68 6.74 -11.67 -9.00
C THR A 68 5.35 -11.74 -8.40
N PRO A 69 5.08 -12.73 -7.55
CA PRO A 69 3.80 -12.80 -6.84
C PRO A 69 3.65 -11.62 -5.88
N LEU A 70 2.42 -11.30 -5.58
CA LEU A 70 2.04 -10.35 -4.56
C LEU A 70 1.85 -11.06 -3.22
N ILE A 71 2.13 -10.35 -2.14
CA ILE A 71 1.78 -10.75 -0.78
C ILE A 71 0.76 -9.74 -0.26
N ALA A 72 -0.36 -10.26 0.20
CA ALA A 72 -1.32 -9.54 1.02
C ALA A 72 -1.20 -10.01 2.47
N VAL A 73 -1.07 -9.09 3.41
CA VAL A 73 -0.91 -9.38 4.83
C VAL A 73 -1.76 -8.43 5.69
N THR A 74 -2.43 -8.98 6.70
CA THR A 74 -3.22 -8.20 7.67
C THR A 74 -2.36 -7.16 8.38
N CYS A 75 -2.90 -5.95 8.53
CA CYS A 75 -2.29 -4.82 9.22
C CYS A 75 -3.20 -4.31 10.36
N GLU A 76 -3.76 -5.21 11.15
CA GLU A 76 -4.60 -4.82 12.29
C GLU A 76 -3.78 -4.76 13.58
N PRO A 77 -3.84 -3.65 14.34
CA PRO A 77 -3.03 -3.50 15.56
C PRO A 77 -3.41 -4.48 16.67
N ASN A 78 -4.62 -5.06 16.62
CA ASN A 78 -5.14 -5.98 17.62
C ASN A 78 -5.11 -7.45 17.21
N ILE A 79 -4.61 -7.75 16.00
CA ILE A 79 -4.49 -9.13 15.52
C ILE A 79 -3.06 -9.61 15.71
N THR A 80 -2.90 -10.74 16.39
CA THR A 80 -1.58 -11.35 16.59
C THR A 80 -1.02 -11.88 15.26
N ASN A 81 0.29 -12.05 15.19
CA ASN A 81 0.91 -12.62 14.00
C ASN A 81 0.40 -14.04 13.69
N ASP A 82 0.00 -14.81 14.70
CA ASP A 82 -0.53 -16.16 14.53
C ASP A 82 -1.92 -16.15 13.87
N ASP A 83 -2.74 -15.15 14.22
CA ASP A 83 -4.11 -14.99 13.68
C ASP A 83 -4.15 -14.17 12.39
N SER A 84 -3.03 -13.56 12.00
CA SER A 84 -2.96 -12.73 10.78
C SER A 84 -3.13 -13.56 9.52
N LEU A 85 -3.97 -13.10 8.60
CA LEU A 85 -4.09 -13.67 7.28
C LEU A 85 -2.93 -13.23 6.39
N ILE A 86 -2.33 -14.17 5.66
CA ILE A 86 -1.32 -13.91 4.64
C ILE A 86 -1.68 -14.69 3.39
N ILE A 87 -1.84 -13.98 2.26
CA ILE A 87 -2.16 -14.58 0.97
C ILE A 87 -1.08 -14.22 -0.04
N ARG A 88 -0.64 -15.21 -0.80
CA ARG A 88 0.11 -15.03 -2.04
C ARG A 88 -0.86 -15.02 -3.21
N ALA A 89 -0.72 -14.03 -4.09
CA ALA A 89 -1.55 -13.84 -5.27
C ALA A 89 -0.69 -13.53 -6.50
N GLN A 90 -1.22 -13.71 -7.69
CA GLN A 90 -0.63 -13.15 -8.90
C GLN A 90 -1.16 -11.73 -9.14
N PRO A 91 -0.42 -10.86 -9.83
CA PRO A 91 -0.91 -9.53 -10.17
C PRO A 91 -1.94 -9.59 -11.32
N THR A 92 -3.04 -10.29 -11.09
CA THR A 92 -4.17 -10.41 -12.02
C THR A 92 -5.43 -9.87 -11.37
N ILE A 93 -6.38 -9.40 -12.17
CA ILE A 93 -7.65 -8.86 -11.67
C ILE A 93 -8.37 -9.90 -10.80
N ASN A 94 -8.45 -11.16 -11.25
CA ASN A 94 -9.16 -12.21 -10.52
C ASN A 94 -8.51 -12.50 -9.16
N ASP A 95 -7.18 -12.62 -9.11
CA ASP A 95 -6.48 -12.86 -7.85
C ASP A 95 -6.59 -11.65 -6.91
N LEU A 96 -6.64 -10.42 -7.44
CA LEU A 96 -6.87 -9.22 -6.61
C LEU A 96 -8.29 -9.16 -6.08
N ILE A 97 -9.30 -9.60 -6.84
CA ILE A 97 -10.68 -9.72 -6.35
C ILE A 97 -10.71 -10.72 -5.18
N ASP A 98 -10.13 -11.92 -5.36
CA ASP A 98 -10.05 -12.91 -4.27
C ASP A 98 -9.39 -12.33 -3.01
N VAL A 99 -8.28 -11.59 -3.17
CA VAL A 99 -7.60 -10.91 -2.05
C VAL A 99 -8.52 -9.89 -1.38
N MET A 100 -9.21 -9.05 -2.15
CA MET A 100 -10.12 -8.04 -1.60
C MET A 100 -11.27 -8.67 -0.81
N ASP A 101 -11.82 -9.78 -1.29
CA ASP A 101 -12.90 -10.51 -0.64
C ASP A 101 -12.44 -11.14 0.68
N GLU A 102 -11.27 -11.81 0.68
CA GLU A 102 -10.70 -12.44 1.87
C GLU A 102 -10.30 -11.42 2.95
N PHE A 103 -9.82 -10.25 2.54
CA PHE A 103 -9.43 -9.17 3.47
C PHE A 103 -10.56 -8.16 3.73
N MET A 104 -11.79 -8.43 3.26
CA MET A 104 -12.89 -7.45 3.37
C MET A 104 -13.06 -6.85 4.78
N PRO A 105 -12.96 -7.60 5.89
CA PRO A 105 -13.11 -7.04 7.23
C PRO A 105 -11.83 -6.41 7.79
N TYR A 106 -10.69 -6.50 7.10
CA TYR A 106 -9.38 -6.15 7.66
C TYR A 106 -8.68 -5.04 6.90
N ASN A 107 -7.88 -4.24 7.61
CA ASN A 107 -6.84 -3.45 7.00
C ASN A 107 -5.70 -4.37 6.55
N PHE A 108 -5.14 -4.14 5.37
CA PHE A 108 -4.08 -5.00 4.84
C PHE A 108 -3.09 -4.25 3.96
N LEU A 109 -1.87 -4.78 3.94
CA LEU A 109 -0.79 -4.36 3.07
C LEU A 109 -0.67 -5.35 1.90
N LEU A 110 -0.60 -4.82 0.68
CA LEU A 110 -0.30 -5.54 -0.54
C LEU A 110 1.04 -5.07 -1.10
N PHE A 111 1.97 -5.98 -1.35
CA PHE A 111 3.28 -5.65 -1.92
C PHE A 111 3.84 -6.75 -2.81
N SER A 112 4.76 -6.39 -3.71
CA SER A 112 5.44 -7.37 -4.56
C SER A 112 6.52 -8.10 -3.79
N GLN A 113 6.54 -9.42 -3.89
CA GLN A 113 7.55 -10.26 -3.27
C GLN A 113 8.61 -10.66 -4.29
N THR A 114 9.87 -10.24 -4.08
CA THR A 114 10.94 -10.56 -5.01
C THR A 114 11.69 -11.86 -4.72
N GLN A 115 11.92 -12.22 -3.47
CA GLN A 115 12.51 -13.53 -3.07
C GLN A 115 12.28 -13.82 -1.57
N LEU A 116 12.16 -15.10 -1.20
CA LEU A 116 12.22 -15.62 0.18
C LEU A 116 13.54 -16.36 0.37
N PRO A 117 14.17 -16.36 1.57
CA PRO A 117 13.80 -15.77 2.87
C PRO A 117 14.40 -14.38 3.14
N GLN A 118 15.27 -13.86 2.27
CA GLN A 118 15.82 -12.52 2.38
C GLN A 118 15.00 -11.60 1.48
N LEU A 119 13.95 -11.01 2.04
CA LEU A 119 13.14 -10.03 1.33
C LEU A 119 13.88 -8.69 1.34
N PRO A 120 14.44 -8.22 0.20
CA PRO A 120 14.71 -6.80 0.08
C PRO A 120 13.37 -6.06 0.23
N ASP A 121 13.40 -4.85 0.76
CA ASP A 121 12.18 -4.06 0.88
C ASP A 121 11.52 -3.91 -0.49
N PRO A 122 10.21 -4.13 -0.58
CA PRO A 122 9.52 -4.11 -1.86
C PRO A 122 9.54 -2.70 -2.46
N PRO A 123 9.73 -2.57 -3.77
CA PRO A 123 9.77 -1.28 -4.44
C PRO A 123 8.37 -0.65 -4.64
N HIS A 124 7.31 -1.38 -4.34
CA HIS A 124 5.93 -0.94 -4.53
C HIS A 124 5.02 -1.60 -3.49
N ALA A 125 4.10 -0.82 -2.94
CA ALA A 125 3.10 -1.32 -2.01
C ALA A 125 1.77 -0.54 -2.11
N ALA A 126 0.68 -1.21 -1.73
CA ALA A 126 -0.63 -0.60 -1.51
C ALA A 126 -1.12 -0.98 -0.11
N LEU A 127 -1.50 0.00 0.69
CA LEU A 127 -2.07 -0.18 2.01
C LEU A 127 -3.55 0.20 1.97
N PHE A 128 -4.40 -0.74 2.34
CA PHE A 128 -5.84 -0.57 2.35
C PHE A 128 -6.33 -0.47 3.79
N LEU A 129 -6.83 0.69 4.17
CA LEU A 129 -7.46 0.94 5.47
C LEU A 129 -8.97 0.85 5.30
N ARG A 130 -9.50 -0.37 5.38
CA ARG A 130 -10.92 -0.67 5.12
C ARG A 130 -11.86 0.01 6.11
N THR A 131 -11.44 0.12 7.36
CA THR A 131 -12.21 0.78 8.41
C THR A 131 -12.31 2.30 8.23
N LEU A 132 -11.44 2.89 7.41
CA LEU A 132 -11.35 4.32 7.16
C LEU A 132 -11.69 4.70 5.71
N ASP A 133 -11.99 3.72 4.87
CA ASP A 133 -12.20 3.88 3.43
C ASP A 133 -11.06 4.66 2.74
N VAL A 134 -9.81 4.35 3.12
CA VAL A 134 -8.60 4.99 2.60
C VAL A 134 -7.67 3.98 1.97
N ARG A 135 -7.08 4.35 0.86
CA ARG A 135 -6.00 3.61 0.20
C ARG A 135 -4.76 4.49 0.07
N TYR A 136 -3.63 3.95 0.48
CA TYR A 136 -2.31 4.52 0.23
C TYR A 136 -1.58 3.70 -0.82
N LEU A 137 -0.90 4.37 -1.74
CA LEU A 137 -0.02 3.75 -2.73
C LEU A 137 1.38 4.33 -2.57
N ALA A 138 2.40 3.47 -2.51
CA ALA A 138 3.79 3.86 -2.50
C ALA A 138 4.58 3.15 -3.60
N GLY A 139 5.46 3.87 -4.28
CA GLY A 139 6.25 3.30 -5.36
C GLY A 139 6.98 4.33 -6.20
N SER A 140 7.57 3.85 -7.29
CA SER A 140 8.14 4.74 -8.31
C SER A 140 7.06 5.61 -8.97
N LEU A 141 7.47 6.74 -9.56
CA LEU A 141 6.55 7.59 -10.32
C LEU A 141 5.75 6.78 -11.36
N LYS A 142 6.43 5.93 -12.12
CA LYS A 142 5.82 5.10 -13.16
C LYS A 142 4.75 4.14 -12.58
N PHE A 143 5.01 3.57 -11.41
CA PHE A 143 4.04 2.71 -10.73
C PHE A 143 2.81 3.50 -10.30
N LEU A 144 3.00 4.66 -9.66
CA LEU A 144 1.88 5.49 -9.21
C LEU A 144 1.05 6.03 -10.38
N GLU A 145 1.69 6.45 -11.47
CA GLU A 145 0.97 6.89 -12.68
C GLU A 145 0.17 5.76 -13.33
N ALA A 146 0.69 4.54 -13.31
CA ALA A 146 -0.04 3.36 -13.79
C ALA A 146 -1.24 3.00 -12.90
N CYS A 147 -1.14 3.23 -11.58
CA CYS A 147 -2.23 2.96 -10.63
C CYS A 147 -3.33 4.02 -10.64
N ALA A 148 -2.97 5.30 -10.76
CA ALA A 148 -3.87 6.41 -10.41
C ALA A 148 -3.78 7.61 -11.38
N GLY A 149 -3.15 7.43 -12.54
CA GLY A 149 -3.02 8.46 -13.57
C GLY A 149 -1.90 9.48 -13.32
N PRO A 150 -1.88 10.60 -14.05
CA PRO A 150 -0.79 11.58 -14.01
C PRO A 150 -0.53 12.13 -12.62
N ILE A 151 0.75 12.32 -12.28
CA ILE A 151 1.17 12.73 -10.93
C ILE A 151 0.58 14.07 -10.48
N ALA A 152 0.42 15.03 -11.39
CA ALA A 152 -0.21 16.32 -11.06
C ALA A 152 -1.67 16.15 -10.62
N THR A 153 -2.39 15.20 -11.23
CA THR A 153 -3.77 14.84 -10.82
C THR A 153 -3.78 14.18 -9.45
N GLN A 154 -2.83 13.30 -9.18
CA GLN A 154 -2.69 12.64 -7.87
C GLN A 154 -2.38 13.64 -6.76
N GLN A 155 -1.51 14.63 -7.00
CA GLN A 155 -1.21 15.71 -6.05
C GLN A 155 -2.45 16.54 -5.71
N ALA A 156 -3.21 16.91 -6.73
CA ALA A 156 -4.45 17.65 -6.52
C ALA A 156 -5.48 16.82 -5.75
N ALA A 157 -5.59 15.53 -6.07
CA ALA A 157 -6.48 14.60 -5.37
C ALA A 157 -6.05 14.39 -3.91
N PHE A 158 -4.74 14.22 -3.65
CA PHE A 158 -4.21 14.11 -2.28
C PHE A 158 -4.50 15.36 -1.44
N LYS A 159 -4.25 16.54 -1.99
CA LYS A 159 -4.58 17.79 -1.30
C LYS A 159 -6.07 17.86 -0.98
N LYS A 160 -6.93 17.59 -1.95
CA LYS A 160 -8.39 17.59 -1.77
C LYS A 160 -8.82 16.56 -0.71
N PHE A 161 -8.23 15.36 -0.72
CA PHE A 161 -8.47 14.34 0.29
C PHE A 161 -8.16 14.85 1.69
N VAL A 162 -6.96 15.40 1.91
CA VAL A 162 -6.56 15.92 3.23
C VAL A 162 -7.45 17.07 3.69
N ASP A 163 -7.75 18.04 2.81
CA ASP A 163 -8.60 19.17 3.12
C ASP A 163 -10.03 18.71 3.51
N TYR A 164 -10.57 17.70 2.81
CA TYR A 164 -11.86 17.11 3.13
C TYR A 164 -11.83 16.41 4.50
N GLN A 165 -10.84 15.55 4.76
CA GLN A 165 -10.74 14.83 6.03
C GLN A 165 -10.61 15.78 7.23
N LEU A 166 -9.91 16.90 7.07
CA LEU A 166 -9.86 17.96 8.08
C LEU A 166 -11.24 18.61 8.29
N SER A 167 -11.96 18.88 7.21
CA SER A 167 -13.26 19.58 7.29
C SER A 167 -14.33 18.76 8.02
N VAL A 168 -14.27 17.44 7.93
CA VAL A 168 -15.24 16.52 8.54
C VAL A 168 -14.78 15.93 9.87
N ASN A 169 -13.56 16.30 10.33
CA ASN A 169 -12.91 15.75 11.53
C ASN A 169 -12.85 14.21 11.57
N ALA A 170 -12.71 13.57 10.41
CA ALA A 170 -12.65 12.11 10.31
C ALA A 170 -11.33 11.54 10.85
N PHE A 171 -10.26 12.34 10.78
CA PHE A 171 -8.95 11.98 11.30
C PHE A 171 -8.43 13.06 12.26
N SER A 172 -7.56 12.66 13.19
CA SER A 172 -6.88 13.63 14.03
C SER A 172 -5.97 14.54 13.18
N LYS A 173 -5.78 15.77 13.65
CA LYS A 173 -4.87 16.71 12.99
C LYS A 173 -3.44 16.13 12.92
N ASP A 174 -2.97 15.51 14.00
CA ASP A 174 -1.63 14.93 14.07
C ASP A 174 -1.44 13.81 13.03
N TYR A 175 -2.46 12.96 12.81
CA TYR A 175 -2.45 11.96 11.76
C TYR A 175 -2.31 12.57 10.36
N LEU A 176 -3.07 13.62 10.08
CA LEU A 176 -3.05 14.27 8.77
C LEU A 176 -1.76 15.10 8.55
N ASP A 177 -1.20 15.68 9.60
CA ASP A 177 0.07 16.39 9.51
C ASP A 177 1.22 15.40 9.27
N HIS A 178 1.22 14.23 9.92
CA HIS A 178 2.17 13.15 9.64
C HIS A 178 2.05 12.66 8.19
N LEU A 179 0.84 12.39 7.70
CA LEU A 179 0.60 11.99 6.32
C LEU A 179 1.07 13.04 5.30
N ARG A 180 0.84 14.32 5.57
CA ARG A 180 1.33 15.42 4.73
C ARG A 180 2.86 15.47 4.72
N HIS A 181 3.48 15.27 5.88
CA HIS A 181 4.94 15.26 5.99
C HIS A 181 5.54 14.13 5.17
N ALA A 182 5.06 12.91 5.32
CA ALA A 182 5.49 11.73 4.55
C ALA A 182 5.31 11.94 3.04
N HIS A 183 4.16 12.47 2.62
CA HIS A 183 3.90 12.81 1.23
C HIS A 183 4.88 13.85 0.69
N ASN A 184 5.09 14.95 1.41
CA ASN A 184 5.97 16.03 0.99
C ASN A 184 7.44 15.57 0.96
N SER A 185 7.88 14.78 1.92
CA SER A 185 9.23 14.22 1.97
C SER A 185 9.47 13.29 0.78
N ALA A 186 8.53 12.40 0.49
CA ALA A 186 8.59 11.52 -0.67
C ALA A 186 8.58 12.30 -2.00
N TYR A 187 7.99 13.50 -2.04
CA TYR A 187 7.96 14.38 -3.20
C TYR A 187 9.22 15.23 -3.35
N ASN A 188 9.68 15.86 -2.27
CA ASN A 188 10.82 16.79 -2.30
C ASN A 188 12.14 16.09 -2.61
N ASN A 189 12.31 14.83 -2.20
CA ASN A 189 13.48 14.03 -2.57
C ASN A 189 13.63 13.81 -4.08
N THR A 190 12.62 14.13 -4.87
CA THR A 190 12.64 13.96 -6.32
C THR A 190 12.92 15.26 -7.08
N TYR A 191 12.74 16.44 -6.49
CA TYR A 191 12.88 17.75 -7.15
C TYR A 191 13.89 18.68 -6.48
N GLY A 192 14.53 18.24 -5.39
CA GLY A 192 15.47 19.08 -4.62
C GLY A 192 16.88 19.20 -5.21
N HIS A 193 17.17 18.59 -6.36
CA HIS A 193 18.45 18.67 -7.05
C HIS A 193 18.26 18.85 -8.56
N ALA A 194 17.64 19.95 -8.96
CA ALA A 194 17.71 20.46 -10.32
C ALA A 194 18.21 21.91 -10.27
#